data_8c5436776b4d0f6229ac07606f78505b
#
_entry.id   8c5436776b4d0f6229ac07606f78505b
#
_cell.length_a   1.000
_cell.length_b   1.000
_cell.length_c   1.000
_cell.angle_alpha   90.00
_cell.angle_beta   90.00
_cell.angle_gamma   90.00
#
_symmetry.space_group_name_H-M   'P 1'
#
loop_
_entity.id
_entity.type
_entity.pdbx_description
1 polymer ?
#
loop_
_entity_poly.entity_id
_entity_poly.type
_entity_poly.pdbx_seq_one_letter_code
_entity_poly.pdbx_strand_id
1 'polypeptide(L)'
;MGTWTAIWGIFSKIPINVTGTGILVPSEGLMEVESPGSGMVLMPFDISKKFTGEDLPSKTTEVLFSPPPWSQQAYEFQWGSLAEKKSTKQAIELARSIVNTISNDSWARIDSSVRGINIKRLQENYDGNINVKKGDLVALIDNGSTRKKLITSLDQYREAQRVLTKNQEVLSQDLANGINLLQSMHERYEANASLLEQGAVDAEQVLRLKSDLINQKARNNEARLQIKSNQQDAEQAIDNLLIAVTNYLQSSAVYAMDDSRITAFNVGQRSTVQPGTSLMLLGWQKELTPDEVPIFLNERAFAQIAPGMSVLATPIGFSSSEVGGILGTVSSLETLPLSTESVSRIIAGLGSANLVQRGSASIYLATVQLKRSDSNRFKEQISRFRSLQSEDTTGGYLWNNNSSPPKPPREGILFDVQITTREMSPLQMLLPSLSELAGLSIPQRFTDLENNNPKFD
;
A
#
# COMPACT_ATOMS: atom_id res chain seq x y z
N MET A 1 -34.27 -15.46 57.03
CA MET A 1 -33.24 -15.43 55.94
C MET A 1 -33.73 -16.06 54.62
N GLY A 2 -34.54 -17.11 54.59
CA GLY A 2 -35.00 -17.79 53.36
C GLY A 2 -35.88 -16.99 52.39
N THR A 3 -36.65 -16.01 52.87
CA THR A 3 -37.51 -15.18 52.00
C THR A 3 -36.75 -14.18 51.16
N TRP A 4 -35.65 -13.61 51.65
CA TRP A 4 -34.78 -12.69 50.88
C TRP A 4 -34.01 -13.41 49.77
N THR A 5 -33.54 -14.61 50.02
CA THR A 5 -32.85 -15.41 49.00
C THR A 5 -33.80 -15.88 47.88
N ALA A 6 -35.06 -16.19 48.23
CA ALA A 6 -36.09 -16.53 47.23
C ALA A 6 -36.47 -15.32 46.37
N ILE A 7 -36.66 -14.14 46.96
CA ILE A 7 -36.93 -12.90 46.22
C ILE A 7 -35.75 -12.55 45.31
N TRP A 8 -34.51 -12.61 45.81
CA TRP A 8 -33.31 -12.40 45.00
C TRP A 8 -33.21 -13.41 43.85
N GLY A 9 -33.47 -14.66 44.10
CA GLY A 9 -33.42 -15.72 43.09
C GLY A 9 -34.46 -15.57 41.97
N ILE A 10 -35.56 -14.88 42.19
CA ILE A 10 -36.62 -14.62 41.20
C ILE A 10 -36.36 -13.32 40.42
N PHE A 11 -35.97 -12.25 41.12
CA PHE A 11 -35.91 -10.92 40.53
C PHE A 11 -34.52 -10.50 40.03
N SER A 12 -33.43 -11.15 40.47
CA SER A 12 -32.11 -10.85 39.92
C SER A 12 -31.96 -11.48 38.52
N LYS A 13 -31.31 -10.74 37.64
CA LYS A 13 -31.04 -11.17 36.24
C LYS A 13 -29.56 -11.41 36.05
N ILE A 14 -29.22 -12.62 35.63
CA ILE A 14 -27.86 -13.01 35.29
C ILE A 14 -27.75 -13.07 33.79
N PRO A 15 -26.82 -12.29 33.16
CA PRO A 15 -26.64 -12.34 31.74
C PRO A 15 -25.97 -13.66 31.33
N ILE A 16 -26.49 -14.30 30.30
CA ILE A 16 -25.87 -15.46 29.65
C ILE A 16 -25.18 -14.94 28.42
N ASN A 17 -23.84 -15.08 28.41
CA ASN A 17 -23.00 -14.58 27.35
C ASN A 17 -22.48 -15.70 26.48
N VAL A 18 -22.35 -15.41 25.19
CA VAL A 18 -21.52 -16.15 24.25
C VAL A 18 -20.28 -15.33 23.95
N THR A 19 -19.19 -16.02 23.64
CA THR A 19 -17.89 -15.38 23.40
C THR A 19 -17.49 -15.47 21.93
N GLY A 20 -16.81 -14.43 21.48
CA GLY A 20 -16.18 -14.35 20.16
C GLY A 20 -14.90 -13.57 20.24
N THR A 21 -14.14 -13.56 19.15
CA THR A 21 -12.93 -12.74 19.02
C THR A 21 -13.19 -11.62 18.04
N GLY A 22 -13.02 -10.37 18.47
CA GLY A 22 -13.11 -9.18 17.64
C GLY A 22 -11.74 -8.59 17.33
N ILE A 23 -11.68 -7.82 16.28
CA ILE A 23 -10.48 -7.06 15.92
C ILE A 23 -10.87 -5.62 15.60
N LEU A 24 -10.14 -4.66 16.17
CA LEU A 24 -10.34 -3.26 15.87
C LEU A 24 -9.72 -2.93 14.51
N VAL A 25 -10.54 -2.92 13.47
CA VAL A 25 -10.13 -2.57 12.10
C VAL A 25 -10.87 -1.31 11.70
N PRO A 26 -10.25 -0.39 10.95
CA PRO A 26 -10.97 0.72 10.34
C PRO A 26 -12.15 0.20 9.51
N SER A 27 -13.25 0.94 9.46
CA SER A 27 -14.43 0.59 8.65
C SER A 27 -14.09 0.39 7.16
N GLU A 28 -13.02 1.01 6.70
CA GLU A 28 -12.50 0.92 5.33
C GLU A 28 -11.44 -0.20 5.18
N GLY A 29 -11.14 -0.94 6.25
CA GLY A 29 -10.17 -2.03 6.28
C GLY A 29 -8.72 -1.57 6.33
N LEU A 30 -7.81 -2.54 6.47
CA LEU A 30 -6.37 -2.36 6.30
C LEU A 30 -6.00 -2.75 4.87
N MET A 31 -5.23 -1.91 4.20
CA MET A 31 -4.72 -2.21 2.87
C MET A 31 -3.39 -2.96 3.00
N GLU A 32 -3.35 -4.17 2.50
CA GLU A 32 -2.12 -4.94 2.40
C GLU A 32 -1.33 -4.51 1.18
N VAL A 33 -0.06 -4.19 1.41
CA VAL A 33 0.88 -3.81 0.34
C VAL A 33 1.77 -4.99 0.03
N GLU A 34 1.65 -5.49 -1.19
CA GLU A 34 2.40 -6.66 -1.67
C GLU A 34 3.59 -6.27 -2.54
N SER A 35 4.58 -7.17 -2.58
CA SER A 35 5.74 -7.02 -3.47
C SER A 35 5.37 -7.27 -4.92
N PRO A 36 5.65 -6.35 -5.85
CA PRO A 36 5.39 -6.54 -7.27
C PRO A 36 6.43 -7.44 -7.96
N GLY A 37 7.55 -7.69 -7.32
CA GLY A 37 8.66 -8.44 -7.89
C GLY A 37 9.48 -9.20 -6.87
N SER A 38 10.48 -9.93 -7.34
CA SER A 38 11.46 -10.62 -6.50
C SER A 38 12.71 -9.77 -6.32
N GLY A 39 13.22 -9.69 -5.10
CA GLY A 39 14.43 -8.93 -4.80
C GLY A 39 14.59 -8.62 -3.32
N MET A 40 15.47 -7.69 -3.01
CA MET A 40 15.72 -7.23 -1.66
C MET A 40 14.90 -5.97 -1.37
N VAL A 41 14.16 -5.98 -0.27
CA VAL A 41 13.33 -4.83 0.13
C VAL A 41 14.20 -3.71 0.70
N LEU A 42 14.04 -2.52 0.15
CA LEU A 42 14.61 -1.28 0.63
C LEU A 42 13.47 -0.32 0.99
N MET A 43 13.41 0.11 2.24
CA MET A 43 12.38 1.05 2.70
C MET A 43 13.00 2.45 2.85
N PRO A 44 12.33 3.51 2.42
CA PRO A 44 12.86 4.87 2.40
C PRO A 44 12.77 5.55 3.77
N PHE A 45 13.45 5.00 4.77
CA PHE A 45 13.58 5.60 6.08
C PHE A 45 14.96 6.19 6.27
N ASP A 46 15.01 7.46 6.69
CA ASP A 46 16.23 8.11 7.13
C ASP A 46 16.28 8.15 8.66
N ILE A 47 17.35 7.61 9.21
CA ILE A 47 17.62 7.68 10.63
C ILE A 47 18.63 8.82 10.81
N SER A 48 18.12 10.02 10.99
CA SER A 48 18.92 11.26 10.99
C SER A 48 19.80 11.47 12.21
N LYS A 49 19.81 10.57 13.21
CA LYS A 49 20.67 10.65 14.38
C LYS A 49 21.53 9.41 14.54
N LYS A 50 22.85 9.61 14.56
CA LYS A 50 23.84 8.60 14.97
C LYS A 50 23.54 8.19 16.40
N PHE A 51 23.19 6.93 16.61
CA PHE A 51 23.20 6.31 17.92
C PHE A 51 24.65 6.16 18.37
N THR A 52 25.11 7.03 19.23
CA THR A 52 26.31 6.77 20.03
C THR A 52 25.86 5.91 21.21
N GLY A 53 26.53 4.78 21.40
CA GLY A 53 26.08 3.62 22.18
C GLY A 53 25.84 3.80 23.70
N GLU A 54 25.70 5.01 24.22
CA GLU A 54 25.41 5.27 25.63
C GLU A 54 24.08 5.93 25.91
N ASP A 55 23.43 6.49 24.88
CA ASP A 55 22.12 7.09 25.03
C ASP A 55 21.09 6.29 24.20
N LEU A 56 20.45 5.34 24.84
CA LEU A 56 19.11 4.90 24.39
C LEU A 56 18.20 6.12 24.59
N PRO A 57 17.84 6.84 23.54
CA PRO A 57 17.05 8.04 23.72
C PRO A 57 15.65 7.64 24.20
N SER A 58 15.41 7.96 25.44
CA SER A 58 14.04 8.19 25.86
C SER A 58 13.44 9.21 24.91
N LYS A 59 12.47 8.79 24.08
CA LYS A 59 11.43 9.59 23.43
C LYS A 59 11.73 10.45 22.20
N THR A 60 12.93 10.59 21.62
CA THR A 60 13.14 11.60 20.56
C THR A 60 13.98 11.18 19.36
N THR A 61 13.95 9.94 18.95
CA THR A 61 14.56 9.57 17.67
C THR A 61 13.51 9.65 16.57
N GLU A 62 13.49 10.74 15.85
CA GLU A 62 12.63 10.89 14.68
C GLU A 62 13.18 10.01 13.56
N VAL A 63 12.48 8.94 13.23
CA VAL A 63 12.64 8.22 11.97
C VAL A 63 11.88 9.01 10.93
N LEU A 64 12.60 9.68 10.06
CA LEU A 64 11.98 10.41 8.96
C LEU A 64 11.74 9.44 7.80
N PHE A 65 10.49 9.37 7.38
CA PHE A 65 10.15 8.80 6.09
C PHE A 65 10.63 9.78 5.01
N SER A 66 11.62 9.36 4.23
CA SER A 66 12.25 10.18 3.21
C SER A 66 12.23 9.45 1.87
N PRO A 67 11.12 9.51 1.12
CA PRO A 67 11.06 8.93 -0.20
C PRO A 67 12.07 9.62 -1.13
N PRO A 68 12.64 8.88 -2.10
CA PRO A 68 13.60 9.45 -3.03
C PRO A 68 12.96 10.58 -3.86
N PRO A 69 13.73 11.60 -4.28
CA PRO A 69 13.19 12.79 -4.96
C PRO A 69 12.40 12.48 -6.25
N TRP A 70 12.71 11.35 -6.90
CA TRP A 70 12.02 10.90 -8.12
C TRP A 70 10.70 10.17 -7.86
N SER A 71 10.34 9.88 -6.60
CA SER A 71 9.18 9.06 -6.24
C SER A 71 7.88 9.58 -6.84
N GLN A 72 7.54 10.84 -6.61
CA GLN A 72 6.32 11.46 -7.14
C GLN A 72 6.31 11.48 -8.67
N GLN A 73 7.42 11.83 -9.29
CA GLN A 73 7.55 11.84 -10.75
C GLN A 73 7.35 10.45 -11.35
N ALA A 74 7.88 9.41 -10.68
CA ALA A 74 7.71 8.03 -11.09
C ALA A 74 6.27 7.53 -10.91
N TYR A 75 5.61 7.93 -9.83
CA TYR A 75 4.20 7.64 -9.61
C TYR A 75 3.33 8.28 -10.72
N GLU A 76 3.53 9.55 -11.01
CA GLU A 76 2.82 10.24 -12.09
C GLU A 76 3.07 9.61 -13.47
N PHE A 77 4.29 9.16 -13.71
CA PHE A 77 4.67 8.45 -14.95
C PHE A 77 3.96 7.11 -15.09
N GLN A 78 3.71 6.39 -13.99
CA GLN A 78 3.03 5.09 -14.02
C GLN A 78 1.50 5.21 -13.99
N TRP A 79 0.96 6.09 -13.14
CA TRP A 79 -0.44 6.12 -12.74
C TRP A 79 -1.14 7.46 -13.00
N GLY A 80 -0.39 8.49 -13.41
CA GLY A 80 -0.95 9.81 -13.67
C GLY A 80 -1.82 9.85 -14.93
N SER A 81 -2.60 10.90 -15.08
CA SER A 81 -3.46 11.15 -16.26
C SER A 81 -2.70 11.23 -17.58
N LEU A 82 -1.39 11.37 -17.54
CA LEU A 82 -0.46 11.38 -18.69
C LEU A 82 0.14 10.00 -18.99
N ALA A 83 -0.27 8.95 -18.29
CA ALA A 83 0.26 7.60 -18.49
C ALA A 83 0.06 7.08 -19.94
N GLU A 84 -0.96 7.55 -20.64
CA GLU A 84 -1.20 7.25 -22.06
C GLU A 84 -0.22 7.95 -23.01
N LYS A 85 0.33 9.13 -22.62
CA LYS A 85 1.33 9.88 -23.38
C LYS A 85 2.63 9.99 -22.60
N LYS A 86 3.27 8.86 -22.34
CA LYS A 86 4.57 8.83 -21.67
C LYS A 86 5.57 9.67 -22.47
N SER A 87 5.88 10.86 -21.98
CA SER A 87 6.83 11.76 -22.65
C SER A 87 8.23 11.14 -22.59
N THR A 88 8.84 10.97 -23.73
CA THR A 88 10.22 10.52 -23.86
C THR A 88 11.18 11.32 -22.96
N LYS A 89 10.99 12.62 -22.89
CA LYS A 89 11.78 13.51 -22.03
C LYS A 89 11.66 13.14 -20.56
N GLN A 90 10.44 12.90 -20.10
CA GLN A 90 10.18 12.49 -18.71
C GLN A 90 10.82 11.15 -18.38
N ALA A 91 10.73 10.17 -19.29
CA ALA A 91 11.37 8.86 -19.11
C ALA A 91 12.89 8.98 -18.98
N ILE A 92 13.54 9.82 -19.79
CA ILE A 92 14.99 10.05 -19.76
C ILE A 92 15.40 10.71 -18.43
N GLU A 93 14.68 11.76 -18.02
CA GLU A 93 14.93 12.47 -16.76
C GLU A 93 14.75 11.54 -15.56
N LEU A 94 13.68 10.75 -15.58
CA LEU A 94 13.37 9.77 -14.54
C LEU A 94 14.45 8.67 -14.48
N ALA A 95 14.84 8.09 -15.63
CA ALA A 95 15.90 7.11 -15.68
C ALA A 95 17.21 7.64 -15.10
N ARG A 96 17.60 8.87 -15.45
CA ARG A 96 18.80 9.52 -14.90
C ARG A 96 18.69 9.72 -13.39
N SER A 97 17.55 10.19 -12.91
CA SER A 97 17.33 10.41 -11.48
C SER A 97 17.39 9.11 -10.69
N ILE A 98 16.72 8.05 -11.16
CA ILE A 98 16.74 6.73 -10.54
C ILE A 98 18.18 6.18 -10.50
N VAL A 99 18.88 6.16 -11.65
CA VAL A 99 20.25 5.62 -11.74
C VAL A 99 21.22 6.39 -10.86
N ASN A 100 21.13 7.71 -10.81
CA ASN A 100 21.96 8.53 -9.93
C ASN A 100 21.70 8.23 -8.45
N THR A 101 20.43 8.08 -8.07
CA THR A 101 20.07 7.77 -6.67
C THR A 101 20.58 6.38 -6.27
N ILE A 102 20.43 5.38 -7.14
CA ILE A 102 20.92 4.02 -6.90
C ILE A 102 22.44 3.99 -6.82
N SER A 103 23.14 4.72 -7.72
CA SER A 103 24.61 4.75 -7.76
C SER A 103 25.21 5.45 -6.55
N ASN A 104 24.54 6.49 -6.04
CA ASN A 104 25.02 7.23 -4.89
C ASN A 104 24.70 6.56 -3.54
N ASP A 105 23.89 5.48 -3.55
CA ASP A 105 23.54 4.67 -2.36
C ASP A 105 22.98 5.51 -1.18
N SER A 106 22.62 6.78 -1.43
CA SER A 106 22.42 7.77 -0.39
C SER A 106 21.21 7.51 0.49
N TRP A 107 20.17 6.87 -0.04
CA TRP A 107 18.96 6.56 0.72
C TRP A 107 18.85 5.08 1.14
N ALA A 108 19.57 4.19 0.48
CA ALA A 108 19.66 2.77 0.83
C ALA A 108 20.74 2.50 1.90
N ARG A 109 21.60 3.47 2.18
CA ARG A 109 22.53 3.46 3.30
C ARG A 109 21.81 3.87 4.59
N ILE A 110 20.93 3.04 5.06
CA ILE A 110 20.85 2.90 6.51
C ILE A 110 22.23 2.35 6.87
N ASP A 111 23.03 3.22 7.45
CA ASP A 111 24.40 2.94 7.81
C ASP A 111 24.51 1.53 8.38
N SER A 112 25.53 0.79 7.97
CA SER A 112 25.78 -0.57 8.45
C SER A 112 25.96 -0.66 9.97
N SER A 113 26.15 0.46 10.66
CA SER A 113 26.13 0.59 12.12
C SER A 113 24.73 0.38 12.72
N VAL A 114 23.67 0.52 11.94
CA VAL A 114 22.27 0.25 12.34
C VAL A 114 21.86 -1.20 12.02
N ARG A 115 22.83 -2.10 11.85
CA ARG A 115 22.60 -3.55 11.76
C ARG A 115 21.96 -4.03 13.06
N GLY A 116 20.66 -4.20 13.06
CA GLY A 116 19.92 -4.74 14.19
C GLY A 116 18.83 -3.85 14.73
N ILE A 117 18.59 -2.67 14.19
CA ILE A 117 17.35 -1.97 14.46
C ILE A 117 16.24 -2.76 13.74
N ASN A 118 15.57 -3.59 14.52
CA ASN A 118 14.37 -4.25 14.09
C ASN A 118 13.34 -3.15 13.85
N ILE A 119 12.81 -3.03 12.62
CA ILE A 119 11.76 -2.07 12.29
C ILE A 119 10.56 -2.23 13.24
N LYS A 120 10.29 -3.47 13.71
CA LYS A 120 9.31 -3.72 14.78
C LYS A 120 9.65 -2.97 16.07
N ARG A 121 10.92 -2.88 16.48
CA ARG A 121 11.34 -2.09 17.65
C ARG A 121 11.22 -0.59 17.43
N LEU A 122 11.45 -0.12 16.20
CA LEU A 122 11.16 1.27 15.83
C LEU A 122 9.67 1.56 15.93
N GLN A 123 8.83 0.62 15.53
CA GLN A 123 7.38 0.72 15.61
C GLN A 123 6.86 0.66 17.06
N GLU A 124 7.47 -0.14 17.91
CA GLU A 124 7.14 -0.24 19.35
C GLU A 124 7.57 1.00 20.15
N ASN A 125 8.67 1.64 19.78
CA ASN A 125 9.20 2.85 20.44
C ASN A 125 8.66 4.15 19.85
N TYR A 126 8.10 4.10 18.66
CA TYR A 126 7.39 5.19 18.00
C TYR A 126 5.90 5.01 18.28
N ASP A 127 5.19 6.07 18.57
CA ASP A 127 3.72 6.07 18.69
C ASP A 127 3.01 5.73 17.36
N GLY A 128 3.67 4.92 16.57
CA GLY A 128 3.15 4.08 15.49
C GLY A 128 2.66 4.80 14.23
N ASN A 129 2.86 6.11 14.09
CA ASN A 129 2.19 6.87 13.04
C ASN A 129 3.16 7.39 11.98
N ILE A 130 3.63 6.51 11.09
CA ILE A 130 4.35 6.93 9.88
C ILE A 130 3.30 7.24 8.81
N ASN A 131 3.02 8.55 8.63
CA ASN A 131 2.09 8.99 7.61
C ASN A 131 2.78 9.00 6.24
N VAL A 132 2.12 8.47 5.25
CA VAL A 132 2.53 8.46 3.84
C VAL A 132 1.44 9.09 2.99
N LYS A 133 1.84 9.83 1.98
CA LYS A 133 0.92 10.48 1.04
C LYS A 133 0.76 9.64 -0.21
N LYS A 134 -0.34 9.84 -0.91
CA LYS A 134 -0.54 9.27 -2.23
C LYS A 134 0.64 9.56 -3.15
N GLY A 135 1.19 8.50 -3.77
CA GLY A 135 2.35 8.58 -4.65
C GLY A 135 3.70 8.53 -3.95
N ASP A 136 3.75 8.46 -2.61
CA ASP A 136 5.00 8.22 -1.91
C ASP A 136 5.49 6.78 -2.13
N LEU A 137 6.79 6.63 -2.42
CA LEU A 137 7.42 5.32 -2.52
C LEU A 137 7.58 4.74 -1.12
N VAL A 138 6.81 3.70 -0.80
CA VAL A 138 6.83 3.05 0.53
C VAL A 138 7.84 1.92 0.61
N ALA A 139 8.15 1.29 -0.50
CA ALA A 139 9.23 0.29 -0.61
C ALA A 139 9.81 0.26 -2.02
N LEU A 140 11.08 -0.09 -2.13
CA LEU A 140 11.74 -0.43 -3.39
C LEU A 140 12.25 -1.86 -3.31
N ILE A 141 11.91 -2.66 -4.31
CA ILE A 141 12.41 -4.03 -4.45
C ILE A 141 13.64 -3.99 -5.33
N ASP A 142 14.82 -4.11 -4.74
CA ASP A 142 16.06 -4.12 -5.48
C ASP A 142 16.29 -5.48 -6.15
N ASN A 143 16.01 -5.52 -7.44
CA ASN A 143 16.33 -6.64 -8.31
C ASN A 143 17.53 -6.27 -9.19
N GLY A 144 18.68 -6.92 -8.94
CA GLY A 144 19.92 -6.64 -9.67
C GLY A 144 19.81 -6.80 -11.19
N SER A 145 18.93 -7.67 -11.67
CA SER A 145 18.73 -7.90 -13.11
C SER A 145 17.97 -6.74 -13.77
N THR A 146 16.86 -6.28 -13.20
CA THR A 146 16.09 -5.15 -13.74
C THR A 146 16.85 -3.84 -13.60
N ARG A 147 17.57 -3.66 -12.49
CA ARG A 147 18.48 -2.52 -12.28
C ARG A 147 19.57 -2.47 -13.35
N LYS A 148 20.24 -3.61 -13.62
CA LYS A 148 21.29 -3.67 -14.66
C LYS A 148 20.72 -3.34 -16.04
N LYS A 149 19.53 -3.85 -16.38
CA LYS A 149 18.86 -3.54 -17.65
C LYS A 149 18.59 -2.04 -17.79
N LEU A 150 18.08 -1.38 -16.74
CA LEU A 150 17.85 0.06 -16.75
C LEU A 150 19.14 0.85 -16.99
N ILE A 151 20.22 0.53 -16.27
CA ILE A 151 21.52 1.19 -16.43
C ILE A 151 22.04 0.99 -17.86
N THR A 152 22.03 -0.24 -18.35
CA THR A 152 22.50 -0.56 -19.71
C THR A 152 21.69 0.19 -20.78
N SER A 153 20.35 0.24 -20.66
CA SER A 153 19.51 0.96 -21.62
C SER A 153 19.75 2.47 -21.58
N LEU A 154 20.01 3.04 -20.39
CA LEU A 154 20.36 4.47 -20.27
C LEU A 154 21.72 4.76 -20.93
N ASP A 155 22.71 3.89 -20.78
CA ASP A 155 24.03 4.05 -21.41
C ASP A 155 23.94 3.88 -22.92
N GLN A 156 23.16 2.90 -23.41
CA GLN A 156 22.89 2.74 -24.85
C GLN A 156 22.22 3.99 -25.45
N TYR A 157 21.23 4.54 -24.75
CA TYR A 157 20.61 5.80 -25.16
C TYR A 157 21.61 6.95 -25.23
N ARG A 158 22.45 7.13 -24.21
CA ARG A 158 23.48 8.17 -24.19
C ARG A 158 24.46 8.03 -25.37
N GLU A 159 24.88 6.81 -25.65
CA GLU A 159 25.78 6.55 -26.77
C GLU A 159 25.11 6.81 -28.12
N ALA A 160 23.90 6.31 -28.35
CA ALA A 160 23.15 6.55 -29.57
C ALA A 160 22.91 8.07 -29.81
N GLN A 161 22.58 8.84 -28.77
CA GLN A 161 22.50 10.30 -28.88
C GLN A 161 23.81 10.97 -29.20
N ARG A 162 24.92 10.50 -28.62
CA ARG A 162 26.24 11.02 -28.89
C ARG A 162 26.64 10.77 -30.36
N VAL A 163 26.41 9.55 -30.85
CA VAL A 163 26.67 9.17 -32.24
C VAL A 163 25.81 9.98 -33.20
N LEU A 164 24.48 10.10 -32.89
CA LEU A 164 23.57 10.90 -33.71
C LEU A 164 24.07 12.33 -33.84
N THR A 165 24.34 13.01 -32.71
CA THR A 165 24.75 14.43 -32.70
C THR A 165 26.05 14.63 -33.43
N LYS A 166 27.06 13.79 -33.16
CA LYS A 166 28.42 13.91 -33.78
C LYS A 166 28.39 13.61 -35.28
N ASN A 167 27.71 12.53 -35.66
CA ASN A 167 27.72 12.10 -37.05
C ASN A 167 26.74 12.91 -37.90
N GLN A 168 25.64 13.41 -37.35
CA GLN A 168 24.66 14.19 -38.09
C GLN A 168 25.28 15.47 -38.67
N GLU A 169 26.12 16.17 -37.91
CA GLU A 169 26.81 17.37 -38.39
C GLU A 169 27.75 17.06 -39.53
N VAL A 170 28.64 16.06 -39.36
CA VAL A 170 29.60 15.67 -40.36
C VAL A 170 28.92 15.12 -41.63
N LEU A 171 28.01 14.17 -41.47
CA LEU A 171 27.31 13.55 -42.60
C LEU A 171 26.38 14.53 -43.34
N SER A 172 25.77 15.49 -42.65
CA SER A 172 24.95 16.51 -43.31
C SER A 172 25.80 17.49 -44.12
N GLN A 173 26.97 17.83 -43.62
CA GLN A 173 27.92 18.67 -44.34
C GLN A 173 28.52 17.96 -45.57
N ASP A 174 28.90 16.68 -45.41
CA ASP A 174 29.38 15.84 -46.52
C ASP A 174 28.31 15.64 -47.60
N LEU A 175 27.06 15.43 -47.17
CA LEU A 175 25.94 15.32 -48.10
C LEU A 175 25.67 16.62 -48.84
N ALA A 176 25.72 17.77 -48.18
CA ALA A 176 25.55 19.07 -48.81
C ALA A 176 26.67 19.34 -49.85
N ASN A 177 27.93 19.06 -49.49
CA ASN A 177 29.08 19.15 -50.42
C ASN A 177 28.92 18.17 -51.58
N GLY A 178 28.50 16.92 -51.32
CA GLY A 178 28.25 15.92 -52.32
C GLY A 178 27.11 16.26 -53.28
N ILE A 179 26.07 16.96 -52.86
CA ILE A 179 24.98 17.46 -53.69
C ILE A 179 25.49 18.57 -54.63
N ASN A 180 26.24 19.53 -54.09
CA ASN A 180 26.84 20.61 -54.90
C ASN A 180 27.81 20.03 -55.96
N LEU A 181 28.64 19.05 -55.57
CA LEU A 181 29.53 18.37 -56.50
C LEU A 181 28.75 17.60 -57.58
N LEU A 182 27.68 16.91 -57.23
CA LEU A 182 26.81 16.18 -58.14
C LEU A 182 26.21 17.12 -59.17
N GLN A 183 25.77 18.31 -58.77
CA GLN A 183 25.23 19.32 -59.66
C GLN A 183 26.30 19.80 -60.65
N SER A 184 27.49 20.12 -60.18
CA SER A 184 28.61 20.52 -61.07
C SER A 184 29.01 19.44 -62.06
N MET A 185 29.01 18.18 -61.62
CA MET A 185 29.28 17.02 -62.46
C MET A 185 28.19 16.83 -63.50
N HIS A 186 26.94 17.07 -63.14
CA HIS A 186 25.79 16.97 -64.07
C HIS A 186 25.88 18.02 -65.15
N GLU A 187 26.14 19.27 -64.78
CA GLU A 187 26.35 20.38 -65.77
C GLU A 187 27.51 20.09 -66.72
N ARG A 188 28.64 19.55 -66.25
CA ARG A 188 29.78 19.12 -67.10
C ARG A 188 29.40 17.95 -67.99
N TYR A 189 28.68 16.97 -67.51
CA TYR A 189 28.22 15.85 -68.31
C TYR A 189 27.30 16.31 -69.43
N GLU A 190 26.34 17.17 -69.19
CA GLU A 190 25.41 17.71 -70.19
C GLU A 190 26.18 18.55 -71.28
N ALA A 191 27.10 19.41 -70.86
CA ALA A 191 27.90 20.19 -71.76
C ALA A 191 28.76 19.28 -72.68
N ASN A 192 29.39 18.24 -72.11
CA ASN A 192 30.23 17.30 -72.93
C ASN A 192 29.34 16.37 -73.78
N ALA A 193 28.13 15.99 -73.33
CA ALA A 193 27.20 15.23 -74.16
C ALA A 193 26.75 16.00 -75.40
N SER A 194 26.48 17.32 -75.26
CA SER A 194 26.17 18.22 -76.38
C SER A 194 27.39 18.39 -77.34
N LEU A 195 28.62 18.46 -76.86
CA LEU A 195 29.80 18.53 -77.64
C LEU A 195 30.12 17.18 -78.38
N LEU A 196 29.77 16.06 -77.83
CA LEU A 196 29.84 14.77 -78.48
C LEU A 196 28.90 14.69 -79.68
N GLU A 197 27.66 15.19 -79.57
CA GLU A 197 26.74 15.28 -80.69
C GLU A 197 27.31 16.13 -81.86
N GLN A 198 28.12 17.15 -81.50
CA GLN A 198 28.82 17.99 -82.44
C GLN A 198 30.17 17.39 -82.97
N GLY A 199 30.53 16.19 -82.48
CA GLY A 199 31.79 15.54 -82.83
C GLY A 199 33.05 16.18 -82.25
N ALA A 200 32.94 17.03 -81.26
CA ALA A 200 34.02 17.85 -80.65
C ALA A 200 34.75 17.14 -79.50
N VAL A 201 34.19 16.09 -78.92
CA VAL A 201 34.77 15.31 -77.82
C VAL A 201 34.59 13.79 -78.02
N ASP A 202 35.40 13.00 -77.32
CA ASP A 202 35.41 11.54 -77.43
C ASP A 202 34.28 10.90 -76.55
N ALA A 203 33.64 9.86 -77.09
CA ALA A 203 32.58 9.11 -76.37
C ALA A 203 33.10 8.49 -75.10
N GLU A 204 34.38 8.07 -75.00
CA GLU A 204 34.95 7.55 -73.77
C GLU A 204 34.94 8.59 -72.62
N GLN A 205 35.21 9.86 -72.92
CA GLN A 205 35.22 10.96 -71.96
C GLN A 205 33.82 11.17 -71.37
N VAL A 206 32.79 11.13 -72.22
CA VAL A 206 31.43 11.26 -71.76
C VAL A 206 30.96 10.09 -70.87
N LEU A 207 31.43 8.85 -71.27
CA LEU A 207 31.15 7.66 -70.45
C LEU A 207 31.83 7.72 -69.06
N ARG A 208 33.05 8.23 -68.99
CA ARG A 208 33.76 8.45 -67.69
C ARG A 208 32.98 9.46 -66.82
N LEU A 209 32.57 10.58 -67.34
CA LEU A 209 31.82 11.56 -66.63
C LEU A 209 30.51 11.00 -66.14
N LYS A 210 29.78 10.18 -66.92
CA LYS A 210 28.59 9.48 -66.56
C LYS A 210 28.85 8.49 -65.39
N SER A 211 29.92 7.74 -65.43
CA SER A 211 30.30 6.84 -64.34
C SER A 211 30.60 7.57 -63.05
N ASP A 212 31.36 8.68 -63.15
CA ASP A 212 31.65 9.52 -61.95
C ASP A 212 30.37 10.12 -61.33
N LEU A 213 29.45 10.56 -62.16
CA LEU A 213 28.16 11.07 -61.73
C LEU A 213 27.30 10.01 -61.00
N ILE A 214 27.26 8.77 -61.54
CA ILE A 214 26.61 7.62 -60.92
C ILE A 214 27.27 7.29 -59.59
N ASN A 215 28.61 7.26 -59.52
CA ASN A 215 29.36 7.00 -58.31
C ASN A 215 29.10 8.06 -57.21
N GLN A 216 29.07 9.35 -57.60
CA GLN A 216 28.77 10.41 -56.63
C GLN A 216 27.33 10.33 -56.12
N LYS A 217 26.37 10.02 -57.01
CA LYS A 217 24.96 9.79 -56.62
C LYS A 217 24.83 8.63 -55.64
N ALA A 218 25.58 7.53 -55.86
CA ALA A 218 25.65 6.38 -54.95
C ALA A 218 26.16 6.79 -53.55
N ARG A 219 27.28 7.56 -53.49
CA ARG A 219 27.83 8.09 -52.22
C ARG A 219 26.85 8.99 -51.49
N ASN A 220 26.15 9.88 -52.20
CA ASN A 220 25.15 10.75 -51.56
C ASN A 220 23.95 9.94 -51.00
N ASN A 221 23.54 8.89 -51.71
CA ASN A 221 22.48 7.98 -51.20
C ASN A 221 22.95 7.20 -49.98
N GLU A 222 24.20 6.73 -49.95
CA GLU A 222 24.80 6.05 -48.80
C GLU A 222 24.83 6.97 -47.58
N ALA A 223 25.27 8.23 -47.73
CA ALA A 223 25.27 9.21 -46.66
C ALA A 223 23.85 9.46 -46.11
N ARG A 224 22.84 9.55 -47.00
CA ARG A 224 21.41 9.68 -46.58
C ARG A 224 20.92 8.48 -45.80
N LEU A 225 21.26 7.27 -46.26
CA LEU A 225 20.89 6.03 -45.56
C LEU A 225 21.54 5.97 -44.18
N GLN A 226 22.81 6.40 -44.07
CA GLN A 226 23.51 6.40 -42.79
C GLN A 226 22.95 7.40 -41.81
N ILE A 227 22.55 8.61 -42.26
CA ILE A 227 21.84 9.59 -41.44
C ILE A 227 20.52 8.97 -40.91
N LYS A 228 19.76 8.34 -41.82
CA LYS A 228 18.49 7.70 -41.46
C LYS A 228 18.68 6.54 -40.47
N SER A 229 19.70 5.70 -40.69
CA SER A 229 20.04 4.61 -39.77
C SER A 229 20.39 5.13 -38.39
N ASN A 230 21.25 6.16 -38.27
CA ASN A 230 21.60 6.76 -36.99
C ASN A 230 20.38 7.35 -36.25
N GLN A 231 19.41 7.91 -36.99
CA GLN A 231 18.15 8.39 -36.41
C GLN A 231 17.30 7.22 -35.88
N GLN A 232 17.17 6.15 -36.66
CA GLN A 232 16.43 4.97 -36.26
C GLN A 232 17.06 4.29 -35.03
N ASP A 233 18.39 4.19 -35.00
CA ASP A 233 19.11 3.63 -33.84
C ASP A 233 18.87 4.45 -32.57
N ALA A 234 18.83 5.79 -32.70
CA ALA A 234 18.54 6.68 -31.59
C ALA A 234 17.09 6.54 -31.12
N GLU A 235 16.11 6.44 -32.03
CA GLU A 235 14.71 6.19 -31.72
C GLU A 235 14.51 4.85 -30.99
N GLN A 236 15.15 3.80 -31.51
CA GLN A 236 15.12 2.48 -30.90
C GLN A 236 15.74 2.48 -29.48
N ALA A 237 16.83 3.20 -29.29
CA ALA A 237 17.45 3.33 -27.96
C ALA A 237 16.53 4.07 -26.96
N ILE A 238 15.75 5.04 -27.44
CA ILE A 238 14.71 5.72 -26.63
C ILE A 238 13.61 4.74 -26.23
N ASP A 239 13.09 3.97 -27.19
CA ASP A 239 12.02 2.99 -26.92
C ASP A 239 12.48 1.92 -25.92
N ASN A 240 13.70 1.40 -26.12
CA ASN A 240 14.30 0.45 -25.19
C ASN A 240 14.47 1.03 -23.77
N LEU A 241 14.85 2.30 -23.66
CA LEU A 241 14.94 2.99 -22.36
C LEU A 241 13.57 3.16 -21.72
N LEU A 242 12.54 3.55 -22.49
CA LEU A 242 11.17 3.68 -22.01
C LEU A 242 10.64 2.35 -21.45
N ILE A 243 10.87 1.26 -22.18
CA ILE A 243 10.51 -0.10 -21.75
C ILE A 243 11.28 -0.47 -20.47
N ALA A 244 12.58 -0.18 -20.41
CA ALA A 244 13.41 -0.51 -19.25
C ALA A 244 12.98 0.25 -17.99
N VAL A 245 12.66 1.55 -18.10
CA VAL A 245 12.14 2.37 -17.00
C VAL A 245 10.78 1.83 -16.52
N THR A 246 9.87 1.57 -17.46
CA THR A 246 8.53 1.04 -17.13
C THR A 246 8.63 -0.30 -16.39
N ASN A 247 9.42 -1.24 -16.93
CA ASN A 247 9.61 -2.56 -16.33
C ASN A 247 10.29 -2.46 -14.94
N TYR A 248 11.28 -1.56 -14.81
CA TYR A 248 11.94 -1.34 -13.53
C TYR A 248 10.95 -0.83 -12.49
N LEU A 249 10.16 0.19 -12.81
CA LEU A 249 9.18 0.73 -11.88
C LEU A 249 8.10 -0.28 -11.51
N GLN A 250 7.55 -0.99 -12.51
CA GLN A 250 6.50 -1.99 -12.28
C GLN A 250 6.94 -3.16 -11.41
N SER A 251 8.22 -3.57 -11.51
CA SER A 251 8.74 -4.71 -10.74
C SER A 251 9.44 -4.33 -9.45
N SER A 252 9.74 -3.05 -9.25
CA SER A 252 10.59 -2.61 -8.13
C SER A 252 9.92 -1.58 -7.23
N ALA A 253 9.09 -0.68 -7.78
CA ALA A 253 8.56 0.43 -7.01
C ALA A 253 7.18 0.11 -6.41
N VAL A 254 7.05 0.37 -5.12
CA VAL A 254 5.80 0.17 -4.36
C VAL A 254 5.37 1.53 -3.81
N TYR A 255 4.18 1.99 -4.21
CA TYR A 255 3.68 3.31 -3.83
C TYR A 255 2.47 3.21 -2.91
N ALA A 256 2.29 4.22 -2.07
CA ALA A 256 1.02 4.45 -1.40
C ALA A 256 -0.01 4.93 -2.43
N MET A 257 -1.13 4.21 -2.55
CA MET A 257 -2.19 4.54 -3.51
C MET A 257 -3.09 5.66 -3.02
N ASP A 258 -3.15 5.87 -1.71
CA ASP A 258 -3.90 6.93 -1.04
C ASP A 258 -3.13 7.45 0.17
N ASP A 259 -3.57 8.60 0.71
CA ASP A 259 -3.04 9.16 1.95
C ASP A 259 -3.31 8.17 3.09
N SER A 260 -2.26 7.60 3.63
CA SER A 260 -2.33 6.43 4.51
C SER A 260 -1.34 6.57 5.66
N ARG A 261 -1.44 5.64 6.59
CA ARG A 261 -0.53 5.48 7.72
C ARG A 261 0.01 4.05 7.73
N ILE A 262 1.31 3.88 7.88
CA ILE A 262 1.90 2.56 8.03
C ILE A 262 1.56 2.03 9.42
N THR A 263 0.77 0.94 9.48
CA THR A 263 0.30 0.33 10.73
C THR A 263 1.21 -0.81 11.17
N ALA A 264 1.72 -1.59 10.22
CA ALA A 264 2.60 -2.70 10.51
C ALA A 264 3.56 -2.98 9.35
N PHE A 265 4.76 -3.48 9.68
CA PHE A 265 5.70 -4.05 8.71
C PHE A 265 5.70 -5.56 8.84
N ASN A 266 5.45 -6.27 7.74
CA ASN A 266 5.45 -7.73 7.69
C ASN A 266 6.83 -8.29 7.33
N VAL A 267 7.67 -7.47 6.71
CA VAL A 267 9.05 -7.81 6.34
C VAL A 267 10.03 -6.80 6.92
N GLY A 268 11.25 -7.23 7.16
CA GLY A 268 12.33 -6.35 7.62
C GLY A 268 13.04 -5.65 6.45
N GLN A 269 13.77 -4.58 6.77
CA GLN A 269 14.68 -3.93 5.82
C GLN A 269 15.72 -4.94 5.32
N ARG A 270 15.95 -4.96 3.99
CA ARG A 270 16.86 -5.89 3.29
C ARG A 270 16.45 -7.36 3.33
N SER A 271 15.21 -7.66 3.68
CA SER A 271 14.66 -9.02 3.48
C SER A 271 14.53 -9.33 2.00
N THR A 272 14.75 -10.59 1.62
CA THR A 272 14.47 -11.07 0.28
C THR A 272 12.99 -11.46 0.18
N VAL A 273 12.32 -10.99 -0.86
CA VAL A 273 10.90 -11.22 -1.11
C VAL A 273 10.65 -11.78 -2.49
N GLN A 274 9.47 -12.38 -2.66
CA GLN A 274 8.94 -12.84 -3.93
C GLN A 274 7.70 -12.01 -4.31
N PRO A 275 7.24 -12.02 -5.56
CA PRO A 275 5.98 -11.40 -5.95
C PRO A 275 4.81 -11.91 -5.08
N GLY A 276 3.94 -11.00 -4.64
CA GLY A 276 2.82 -11.32 -3.75
C GLY A 276 3.20 -11.47 -2.26
N THR A 277 4.49 -11.27 -1.89
CA THR A 277 4.85 -11.23 -0.47
C THR A 277 4.31 -9.95 0.16
N SER A 278 3.56 -10.09 1.27
CA SER A 278 3.07 -8.96 2.05
C SER A 278 4.23 -8.19 2.68
N LEU A 279 4.36 -6.91 2.37
CA LEU A 279 5.44 -6.04 2.84
C LEU A 279 5.04 -5.29 4.10
N MET A 280 3.87 -4.67 4.07
CA MET A 280 3.36 -3.83 5.14
C MET A 280 1.86 -3.69 5.06
N LEU A 281 1.26 -3.20 6.15
CA LEU A 281 -0.14 -2.82 6.23
C LEU A 281 -0.25 -1.30 6.30
N LEU A 282 -1.11 -0.75 5.48
CA LEU A 282 -1.49 0.66 5.48
C LEU A 282 -2.88 0.80 6.08
N GLY A 283 -3.03 1.72 7.03
CA GLY A 283 -4.29 2.20 7.55
C GLY A 283 -4.62 3.58 7.00
N TRP A 284 -5.87 4.00 7.09
CA TRP A 284 -6.30 5.32 6.64
C TRP A 284 -5.76 6.43 7.56
N GLN A 285 -5.42 7.59 6.97
CA GLN A 285 -4.82 8.70 7.70
C GLN A 285 -5.81 9.43 8.63
N LYS A 286 -7.11 9.34 8.36
CA LYS A 286 -8.13 9.89 9.25
C LYS A 286 -8.14 9.08 10.55
N GLU A 287 -7.97 9.77 11.67
CA GLU A 287 -8.18 9.26 13.04
C GLU A 287 -9.66 8.92 13.30
N LEU A 288 -10.24 8.14 12.44
CA LEU A 288 -11.53 7.55 12.70
C LEU A 288 -11.23 6.31 13.54
N THR A 289 -11.27 6.49 14.85
CA THR A 289 -11.43 5.34 15.74
C THR A 289 -12.62 4.54 15.20
N PRO A 290 -12.42 3.30 14.78
CA PRO A 290 -13.48 2.54 14.12
C PRO A 290 -14.65 2.35 15.08
N ASP A 291 -15.86 2.66 14.61
CA ASP A 291 -17.07 2.44 15.39
C ASP A 291 -17.59 1.02 15.20
N GLU A 292 -17.22 0.38 14.12
CA GLU A 292 -17.62 -0.98 13.77
C GLU A 292 -16.44 -1.94 13.92
N VAL A 293 -16.70 -3.09 14.54
CA VAL A 293 -15.72 -4.12 14.81
C VAL A 293 -16.22 -5.45 14.29
N PRO A 294 -15.51 -6.10 13.35
CA PRO A 294 -15.81 -7.46 12.96
C PRO A 294 -15.48 -8.43 14.11
N ILE A 295 -16.41 -9.34 14.36
CA ILE A 295 -16.30 -10.39 15.38
C ILE A 295 -16.41 -11.74 14.72
N PHE A 296 -15.47 -12.61 15.05
CA PHE A 296 -15.43 -13.99 14.59
C PHE A 296 -16.07 -14.90 15.64
N LEU A 297 -17.04 -15.68 15.20
CA LEU A 297 -17.88 -16.52 16.04
C LEU A 297 -17.83 -17.96 15.54
N ASN A 298 -17.87 -18.90 16.48
CA ASN A 298 -18.12 -20.29 16.11
C ASN A 298 -19.63 -20.51 15.84
N GLU A 299 -19.97 -21.61 15.20
CA GLU A 299 -21.34 -21.95 14.82
C GLU A 299 -22.32 -21.95 15.99
N ARG A 300 -21.90 -22.45 17.16
CA ARG A 300 -22.74 -22.49 18.37
C ARG A 300 -23.05 -21.09 18.91
N ALA A 301 -22.07 -20.19 18.90
CA ALA A 301 -22.26 -18.82 19.32
C ALA A 301 -23.13 -18.06 18.32
N PHE A 302 -22.86 -18.23 17.02
CA PHE A 302 -23.63 -17.62 15.94
C PHE A 302 -25.13 -17.97 16.01
N ALA A 303 -25.47 -19.23 16.25
CA ALA A 303 -26.85 -19.69 16.35
C ALA A 303 -27.66 -19.05 17.51
N GLN A 304 -26.99 -18.37 18.45
CA GLN A 304 -27.61 -17.76 19.64
C GLN A 304 -27.67 -16.25 19.57
N ILE A 305 -27.11 -15.63 18.53
CA ILE A 305 -26.97 -14.17 18.43
C ILE A 305 -27.98 -13.60 17.44
N ALA A 306 -28.44 -12.39 17.75
CA ALA A 306 -29.28 -11.60 16.87
C ALA A 306 -28.81 -10.12 16.86
N PRO A 307 -29.11 -9.37 15.80
CA PRO A 307 -28.87 -7.92 15.76
C PRO A 307 -29.55 -7.23 16.94
N GLY A 308 -28.91 -6.19 17.46
CA GLY A 308 -29.39 -5.42 18.63
C GLY A 308 -28.93 -5.96 19.99
N MET A 309 -28.32 -7.15 20.06
CA MET A 309 -27.82 -7.69 21.33
C MET A 309 -26.65 -6.87 21.87
N SER A 310 -26.58 -6.73 23.20
CA SER A 310 -25.54 -5.98 23.90
C SER A 310 -24.21 -6.72 23.88
N VAL A 311 -23.17 -5.95 23.70
CA VAL A 311 -21.78 -6.45 23.56
C VAL A 311 -20.87 -5.77 24.55
N LEU A 312 -19.95 -6.54 25.12
CA LEU A 312 -18.83 -6.07 25.93
C LEU A 312 -17.54 -6.55 25.28
N ALA A 313 -16.72 -5.61 24.77
CA ALA A 313 -15.45 -5.89 24.10
C ALA A 313 -14.27 -5.52 25.01
N THR A 314 -13.53 -6.52 25.48
CA THR A 314 -12.36 -6.35 26.37
C THR A 314 -11.08 -6.62 25.58
N PRO A 315 -10.06 -5.73 25.60
CA PRO A 315 -8.79 -5.98 24.91
C PRO A 315 -8.14 -7.27 25.42
N ILE A 316 -7.64 -8.10 24.50
CA ILE A 316 -6.95 -9.35 24.88
C ILE A 316 -5.69 -9.01 25.69
N GLY A 317 -5.48 -9.75 26.76
CA GLY A 317 -4.40 -9.52 27.72
C GLY A 317 -4.85 -8.85 29.02
N PHE A 318 -6.11 -8.37 29.07
CA PHE A 318 -6.75 -7.85 30.26
C PHE A 318 -7.98 -8.68 30.65
N SER A 319 -8.30 -8.67 31.93
CA SER A 319 -9.56 -9.25 32.42
C SER A 319 -10.67 -8.20 32.40
N SER A 320 -11.89 -8.60 32.01
CA SER A 320 -13.05 -7.71 32.07
C SER A 320 -13.37 -7.22 33.49
N SER A 321 -12.91 -7.95 34.51
CA SER A 321 -13.01 -7.53 35.92
C SER A 321 -12.00 -6.45 36.31
N GLU A 322 -10.87 -6.33 35.60
CA GLU A 322 -9.83 -5.34 35.90
C GLU A 322 -10.06 -4.02 35.17
N VAL A 323 -10.23 -4.10 33.84
CA VAL A 323 -10.34 -2.89 32.99
C VAL A 323 -11.75 -2.64 32.49
N GLY A 324 -12.66 -3.59 32.69
CA GLY A 324 -13.98 -3.53 32.07
C GLY A 324 -13.92 -3.88 30.58
N GLY A 325 -14.81 -3.30 29.81
CA GLY A 325 -14.86 -3.47 28.36
C GLY A 325 -15.62 -2.33 27.71
N ILE A 326 -15.40 -2.17 26.43
CA ILE A 326 -16.11 -1.22 25.59
C ILE A 326 -17.52 -1.74 25.32
N LEU A 327 -18.50 -0.90 25.55
CA LEU A 327 -19.90 -1.22 25.28
C LEU A 327 -20.20 -1.12 23.79
N GLY A 328 -21.00 -2.03 23.29
CA GLY A 328 -21.43 -2.07 21.89
C GLY A 328 -22.76 -2.78 21.71
N THR A 329 -23.19 -2.88 20.47
CA THR A 329 -24.38 -3.65 20.04
C THR A 329 -24.08 -4.37 18.74
N VAL A 330 -24.61 -5.59 18.57
CA VAL A 330 -24.52 -6.32 17.31
C VAL A 330 -25.31 -5.56 16.25
N SER A 331 -24.65 -5.14 15.16
CA SER A 331 -25.28 -4.40 14.05
C SER A 331 -25.75 -5.34 12.93
N SER A 332 -24.93 -6.30 12.55
CA SER A 332 -25.26 -7.23 11.47
C SER A 332 -24.62 -8.61 11.70
N LEU A 333 -25.18 -9.61 11.00
CA LEU A 333 -24.70 -10.99 11.01
C LEU A 333 -24.57 -11.46 9.55
N GLU A 334 -23.43 -12.04 9.21
CA GLU A 334 -23.27 -12.70 7.92
C GLU A 334 -23.70 -14.17 8.02
N THR A 335 -24.61 -14.58 7.18
CA THR A 335 -25.22 -15.91 7.21
C THR A 335 -24.32 -17.01 6.65
N LEU A 336 -23.34 -16.64 5.83
CA LEU A 336 -22.38 -17.59 5.23
C LEU A 336 -21.14 -17.72 6.10
N PRO A 337 -20.65 -18.94 6.31
CA PRO A 337 -19.39 -19.13 7.00
C PRO A 337 -18.23 -18.62 6.17
N LEU A 338 -17.27 -17.99 6.83
CA LEU A 338 -16.04 -17.52 6.22
C LEU A 338 -15.08 -18.69 5.95
N SER A 339 -14.44 -18.67 4.80
CA SER A 339 -13.29 -19.53 4.54
C SER A 339 -12.09 -19.09 5.39
N THR A 340 -11.19 -20.02 5.70
CA THR A 340 -9.92 -19.72 6.38
C THR A 340 -9.13 -18.60 5.69
N GLU A 341 -9.20 -18.56 4.37
CA GLU A 341 -8.54 -17.56 3.55
C GLU A 341 -9.18 -16.18 3.67
N SER A 342 -10.52 -16.12 3.75
CA SER A 342 -11.24 -14.87 4.00
C SER A 342 -10.95 -14.31 5.39
N VAL A 343 -10.91 -15.17 6.41
CA VAL A 343 -10.50 -14.77 7.77
C VAL A 343 -9.08 -14.24 7.76
N SER A 344 -8.15 -14.92 7.10
CA SER A 344 -6.76 -14.47 6.99
C SER A 344 -6.63 -13.12 6.30
N ARG A 345 -7.48 -12.82 5.32
CA ARG A 345 -7.50 -11.49 4.65
C ARG A 345 -8.02 -10.39 5.58
N ILE A 346 -9.08 -10.65 6.34
CA ILE A 346 -9.63 -9.66 7.29
C ILE A 346 -8.62 -9.35 8.41
N ILE A 347 -7.87 -10.38 8.85
CA ILE A 347 -6.86 -10.28 9.91
C ILE A 347 -5.48 -10.02 9.31
N ALA A 348 -5.38 -9.76 8.00
CA ALA A 348 -4.13 -9.70 7.24
C ALA A 348 -2.98 -9.07 8.03
N GLY A 349 -1.88 -9.78 8.10
CA GLY A 349 -0.63 -9.29 8.69
C GLY A 349 -0.53 -9.23 10.21
N LEU A 350 -1.59 -9.49 10.96
CA LEU A 350 -1.57 -9.39 12.43
C LEU A 350 -1.05 -10.64 13.14
N GLY A 351 -0.67 -11.69 12.39
CA GLY A 351 -0.18 -12.94 12.96
C GLY A 351 -1.19 -13.70 13.84
N SER A 352 -2.43 -13.22 13.87
CA SER A 352 -3.47 -13.61 14.82
C SER A 352 -4.47 -14.63 14.25
N ALA A 353 -4.33 -15.04 12.99
CA ALA A 353 -5.24 -16.00 12.36
C ALA A 353 -5.41 -17.29 13.19
N ASN A 354 -4.34 -17.74 13.83
CA ASN A 354 -4.37 -18.92 14.71
C ASN A 354 -5.17 -18.71 16.00
N LEU A 355 -5.36 -17.46 16.45
CA LEU A 355 -6.14 -17.16 17.66
C LEU A 355 -7.64 -17.24 17.39
N VAL A 356 -8.05 -16.89 16.17
CA VAL A 356 -9.45 -16.95 15.73
C VAL A 356 -9.88 -18.38 15.38
N GLN A 357 -8.95 -19.20 14.89
CA GLN A 357 -9.23 -20.57 14.40
C GLN A 357 -9.25 -21.67 15.48
N ARG A 358 -9.08 -21.33 16.75
CA ARG A 358 -9.04 -22.34 17.82
C ARG A 358 -10.31 -23.19 17.88
N GLY A 359 -10.30 -24.32 17.18
CA GLY A 359 -11.23 -25.42 17.41
C GLY A 359 -12.58 -25.38 16.66
N SER A 360 -12.81 -24.48 15.73
CA SER A 360 -14.08 -24.40 14.99
C SER A 360 -13.92 -24.78 13.53
N ALA A 361 -14.78 -25.68 13.05
CA ALA A 361 -14.84 -26.09 11.64
C ALA A 361 -15.40 -24.96 10.73
N SER A 362 -16.23 -24.08 11.28
CA SER A 362 -16.85 -22.96 10.56
C SER A 362 -16.76 -21.70 11.41
N ILE A 363 -16.37 -20.58 10.78
CA ILE A 363 -16.28 -19.27 11.41
C ILE A 363 -17.31 -18.38 10.76
N TYR A 364 -18.11 -17.70 11.56
CA TYR A 364 -19.11 -16.74 11.12
C TYR A 364 -18.70 -15.33 11.52
N LEU A 365 -19.06 -14.35 10.70
CA LEU A 365 -18.80 -12.93 10.93
C LEU A 365 -20.02 -12.23 11.48
N ALA A 366 -19.82 -11.48 12.55
CA ALA A 366 -20.77 -10.50 13.03
C ALA A 366 -20.11 -9.14 13.08
N THR A 367 -20.84 -8.08 12.79
CA THR A 367 -20.35 -6.71 12.96
C THR A 367 -20.97 -6.12 14.23
N VAL A 368 -20.14 -5.48 15.03
CA VAL A 368 -20.54 -4.83 16.26
C VAL A 368 -20.30 -3.33 16.16
N GLN A 369 -21.32 -2.56 16.47
CA GLN A 369 -21.25 -1.10 16.63
C GLN A 369 -20.80 -0.78 18.05
N LEU A 370 -19.60 -0.20 18.21
CA LEU A 370 -19.09 0.26 19.50
C LEU A 370 -19.74 1.60 19.88
N LYS A 371 -20.02 1.77 21.17
CA LYS A 371 -20.57 3.03 21.69
C LYS A 371 -19.47 4.01 21.98
N ARG A 372 -19.65 5.26 21.53
CA ARG A 372 -18.78 6.39 21.84
C ARG A 372 -19.14 7.02 23.17
N SER A 373 -18.12 7.50 23.85
CA SER A 373 -18.30 8.41 24.98
C SER A 373 -18.74 9.77 24.44
N ASP A 374 -19.91 10.28 24.86
CA ASP A 374 -20.37 11.63 24.50
C ASP A 374 -19.41 12.69 25.06
N SER A 375 -18.37 12.98 24.29
CA SER A 375 -17.26 13.85 24.72
C SER A 375 -17.68 15.31 24.97
N ASN A 376 -18.88 15.72 24.56
CA ASN A 376 -19.32 17.11 24.72
C ASN A 376 -19.73 17.47 26.17
N ARG A 377 -20.19 16.51 26.97
CA ARG A 377 -20.50 16.76 28.39
C ARG A 377 -19.24 16.72 29.28
N PHE A 378 -18.24 15.98 28.91
CA PHE A 378 -17.00 15.84 29.69
C PHE A 378 -15.98 16.96 29.41
N LYS A 379 -15.92 17.50 28.19
CA LYS A 379 -14.99 18.60 27.87
C LYS A 379 -15.24 19.88 28.67
N GLU A 380 -16.50 20.19 29.02
CA GLU A 380 -16.81 21.36 29.83
C GLU A 380 -16.43 21.19 31.33
N GLN A 381 -16.46 19.98 31.87
CA GLN A 381 -16.05 19.74 33.26
C GLN A 381 -14.52 19.61 33.42
N ILE A 382 -13.82 19.02 32.45
CA ILE A 382 -12.36 18.82 32.50
C ILE A 382 -11.61 20.13 32.18
N SER A 383 -12.17 21.05 31.43
CA SER A 383 -11.52 22.35 31.16
C SER A 383 -11.31 23.17 32.42
N ARG A 384 -12.06 22.92 33.48
CA ARG A 384 -11.91 23.58 34.81
C ARG A 384 -10.84 22.95 35.72
N PHE A 385 -10.36 21.73 35.41
CA PHE A 385 -9.38 20.99 36.22
C PHE A 385 -8.07 20.65 35.47
N ARG A 386 -7.78 21.34 34.38
CA ARG A 386 -6.62 21.08 33.53
C ARG A 386 -5.32 21.61 34.16
N SER A 387 -4.79 20.88 35.14
CA SER A 387 -3.38 20.98 35.51
C SER A 387 -2.61 19.65 35.52
N LEU A 388 -3.27 18.53 35.16
CA LEU A 388 -2.62 17.23 35.01
C LEU A 388 -3.02 16.67 33.62
N GLN A 389 -2.06 16.59 32.72
CA GLN A 389 -2.16 15.88 31.45
C GLN A 389 -2.35 14.38 31.72
N SER A 390 -3.57 13.93 31.95
CA SER A 390 -3.89 12.52 31.82
C SER A 390 -4.26 12.28 30.35
N GLU A 391 -3.43 11.54 29.65
CA GLU A 391 -3.76 11.05 28.31
C GLU A 391 -5.12 10.33 28.37
N ASP A 392 -5.99 10.59 27.40
CA ASP A 392 -7.28 9.91 27.31
C ASP A 392 -7.03 8.42 26.96
N THR A 393 -7.05 7.58 28.00
CA THR A 393 -6.83 6.14 27.85
C THR A 393 -8.07 5.40 27.36
N THR A 394 -9.23 6.08 27.23
CA THR A 394 -10.49 5.45 26.78
C THR A 394 -10.54 5.25 25.28
N GLY A 395 -9.69 5.97 24.50
CA GLY A 395 -9.73 5.99 23.04
C GLY A 395 -11.05 6.56 22.48
N GLY A 396 -11.80 7.33 23.28
CA GLY A 396 -13.09 7.91 22.90
C GLY A 396 -14.25 6.93 22.95
N TYR A 397 -14.08 5.71 23.46
CA TYR A 397 -15.14 4.71 23.63
C TYR A 397 -15.81 4.76 24.99
N LEU A 398 -17.05 4.27 25.04
CA LEU A 398 -17.80 4.14 26.29
C LEU A 398 -17.47 2.80 26.96
N TRP A 399 -16.81 2.86 28.13
CA TRP A 399 -16.45 1.70 28.94
C TRP A 399 -17.54 1.43 30.00
N ASN A 400 -17.77 0.16 30.32
CA ASN A 400 -18.74 -0.23 31.32
C ASN A 400 -18.30 0.09 32.76
N ASN A 401 -16.99 0.23 32.99
CA ASN A 401 -16.40 0.65 34.24
C ASN A 401 -15.62 1.95 34.03
N ASN A 402 -15.41 2.72 35.10
CA ASN A 402 -14.53 3.92 35.01
C ASN A 402 -13.04 3.58 34.90
N SER A 403 -12.67 2.30 34.93
CA SER A 403 -11.31 1.83 34.70
C SER A 403 -11.16 1.49 33.22
N SER A 404 -10.19 2.11 32.56
CA SER A 404 -9.77 1.79 31.19
C SER A 404 -8.37 1.19 31.23
N PRO A 405 -7.92 0.50 30.18
CA PRO A 405 -6.53 0.02 30.11
C PRO A 405 -5.55 1.19 30.14
N PRO A 406 -4.29 0.94 30.50
CA PRO A 406 -3.27 1.99 30.61
C PRO A 406 -2.94 2.69 29.29
N LYS A 407 -3.32 2.10 28.15
CA LYS A 407 -3.19 2.68 26.81
C LYS A 407 -4.52 2.58 26.07
N PRO A 408 -4.87 3.59 25.26
CA PRO A 408 -6.09 3.55 24.47
C PRO A 408 -6.06 2.38 23.47
N PRO A 409 -7.22 1.76 23.17
CA PRO A 409 -7.32 0.76 22.13
C PRO A 409 -6.88 1.34 20.79
N ARG A 410 -6.01 0.63 20.08
CA ARG A 410 -5.48 1.01 18.77
C ARG A 410 -5.94 0.02 17.70
N GLU A 411 -5.92 0.45 16.46
CA GLU A 411 -6.14 -0.43 15.31
C GLU A 411 -5.24 -1.68 15.39
N GLY A 412 -5.81 -2.82 15.04
CA GLY A 412 -5.13 -4.11 15.14
C GLY A 412 -5.18 -4.79 16.50
N ILE A 413 -5.74 -4.13 17.54
CA ILE A 413 -5.96 -4.78 18.83
C ILE A 413 -7.07 -5.81 18.72
N LEU A 414 -6.81 -6.99 19.29
CA LEU A 414 -7.79 -8.05 19.43
C LEU A 414 -8.60 -7.86 20.72
N PHE A 415 -9.90 -8.17 20.63
CA PHE A 415 -10.83 -8.15 21.75
C PHE A 415 -11.36 -9.54 22.05
N ASP A 416 -11.47 -9.86 23.32
CA ASP A 416 -12.39 -10.87 23.81
C ASP A 416 -13.78 -10.23 23.91
N VAL A 417 -14.71 -10.75 23.14
CA VAL A 417 -16.04 -10.15 22.97
C VAL A 417 -17.07 -11.05 23.63
N GLN A 418 -17.81 -10.48 24.56
CA GLN A 418 -18.92 -11.14 25.24
C GLN A 418 -20.24 -10.54 24.76
N ILE A 419 -21.11 -11.37 24.21
CA ILE A 419 -22.42 -10.97 23.69
C ILE A 419 -23.49 -11.55 24.61
N THR A 420 -24.32 -10.68 25.18
CA THR A 420 -25.41 -11.09 26.07
C THR A 420 -26.57 -11.58 25.22
N THR A 421 -26.81 -12.89 25.23
CA THR A 421 -27.86 -13.51 24.43
C THR A 421 -29.23 -13.53 25.14
N ARG A 422 -29.22 -13.67 26.45
CA ARG A 422 -30.43 -13.66 27.28
C ARG A 422 -30.07 -13.36 28.73
N GLU A 423 -31.08 -12.89 29.48
CA GLU A 423 -30.99 -12.72 30.91
C GLU A 423 -31.89 -13.77 31.59
N MET A 424 -31.35 -14.51 32.54
CA MET A 424 -32.09 -15.52 33.29
C MET A 424 -31.99 -15.26 34.78
N SER A 425 -33.06 -15.56 35.51
CA SER A 425 -32.98 -15.51 36.95
C SER A 425 -32.23 -16.73 37.50
N PRO A 426 -31.57 -16.64 38.68
CA PRO A 426 -30.93 -17.78 39.33
C PRO A 426 -31.84 -18.98 39.50
N LEU A 427 -33.14 -18.73 39.76
CA LEU A 427 -34.15 -19.79 39.89
C LEU A 427 -34.38 -20.53 38.55
N GLN A 428 -34.43 -19.80 37.43
CA GLN A 428 -34.57 -20.40 36.10
C GLN A 428 -33.33 -21.23 35.69
N MET A 429 -32.15 -20.87 36.19
CA MET A 429 -30.91 -21.62 35.94
C MET A 429 -30.88 -22.94 36.72
N LEU A 430 -31.35 -22.92 37.98
CA LEU A 430 -31.27 -24.09 38.86
C LEU A 430 -32.38 -25.09 38.59
N LEU A 431 -33.57 -24.64 38.27
CA LEU A 431 -34.79 -25.45 38.15
C LEU A 431 -35.58 -25.08 36.88
N PRO A 432 -35.08 -25.44 35.68
CA PRO A 432 -35.76 -25.08 34.42
C PRO A 432 -37.20 -25.60 34.33
N SER A 433 -37.50 -26.78 34.90
CA SER A 433 -38.79 -27.40 34.90
C SER A 433 -39.84 -26.73 35.85
N LEU A 434 -39.38 -26.04 36.89
CA LEU A 434 -40.27 -25.25 37.79
C LEU A 434 -40.59 -23.87 37.25
N SER A 435 -39.81 -23.33 36.37
CA SER A 435 -40.08 -22.01 35.76
C SER A 435 -41.32 -22.07 34.84
N GLU A 436 -41.58 -23.19 34.17
CA GLU A 436 -42.78 -23.41 33.38
C GLU A 436 -44.04 -23.53 34.28
N LEU A 437 -43.92 -24.20 35.41
CA LEU A 437 -45.00 -24.33 36.38
C LEU A 437 -45.35 -23.01 37.10
N ALA A 438 -44.38 -22.12 37.28
CA ALA A 438 -44.55 -20.80 37.90
C ALA A 438 -45.07 -19.71 36.93
N GLY A 439 -45.35 -20.05 35.67
CA GLY A 439 -45.81 -19.10 34.66
C GLY A 439 -44.76 -18.06 34.23
N LEU A 440 -43.53 -18.28 34.61
CA LEU A 440 -42.38 -17.49 34.12
C LEU A 440 -42.02 -18.00 32.72
N SER A 441 -42.69 -17.46 31.71
CA SER A 441 -42.42 -17.81 30.31
C SER A 441 -40.94 -17.57 30.04
N ILE A 442 -40.25 -18.61 29.54
CA ILE A 442 -38.95 -18.45 28.87
C ILE A 442 -39.21 -17.47 27.73
N PRO A 443 -38.55 -16.32 27.67
CA PRO A 443 -38.76 -15.39 26.56
C PRO A 443 -38.47 -16.17 25.27
N GLN A 444 -39.57 -16.44 24.51
CA GLN A 444 -39.48 -17.08 23.22
C GLN A 444 -38.68 -16.13 22.31
N ARG A 445 -37.76 -16.73 21.59
CA ARG A 445 -36.95 -16.12 20.53
C ARG A 445 -37.80 -15.16 19.70
N PHE A 446 -37.34 -13.95 19.54
CA PHE A 446 -37.50 -13.01 18.44
C PHE A 446 -38.42 -13.45 17.27
N THR A 447 -39.69 -13.65 17.47
CA THR A 447 -40.69 -13.74 16.40
C THR A 447 -41.41 -12.41 16.18
N ASP A 448 -41.14 -11.37 16.97
CA ASP A 448 -41.86 -10.10 16.87
C ASP A 448 -41.23 -9.04 15.98
N LEU A 449 -40.10 -9.36 15.29
CA LEU A 449 -39.49 -8.43 14.32
C LEU A 449 -40.10 -8.50 12.92
N GLU A 450 -40.96 -9.46 12.63
CA GLU A 450 -41.63 -9.58 11.32
C GLU A 450 -42.83 -8.68 11.09
N ASN A 451 -43.36 -8.04 12.15
CA ASN A 451 -44.60 -7.25 12.06
C ASN A 451 -44.44 -5.72 12.00
N ASN A 452 -43.21 -5.20 12.00
CA ASN A 452 -42.97 -3.76 11.79
C ASN A 452 -42.33 -3.49 10.40
N ASN A 453 -42.98 -3.89 9.35
CA ASN A 453 -42.69 -3.42 8.01
C ASN A 453 -43.36 -2.04 7.83
N PRO A 454 -42.63 -0.91 7.72
CA PRO A 454 -43.22 0.34 7.32
C PRO A 454 -43.72 0.17 5.88
N LYS A 455 -45.03 0.29 5.69
CA LYS A 455 -45.63 0.45 4.37
C LYS A 455 -45.04 1.71 3.75
N PHE A 456 -44.23 1.54 2.73
CA PHE A 456 -43.92 2.60 1.79
C PHE A 456 -45.13 2.76 0.85
N ASP A 457 -45.84 3.88 1.02
CA ASP A 457 -46.70 4.46 -0.01
C ASP A 457 -45.85 5.34 -0.93
#